data_0d54b7b2926d8f75431447348b27fe54
#
_entry.id   0d54b7b2926d8f75431447348b27fe54
#
_cell.length_a   1.000
_cell.length_b   1.000
_cell.length_c   1.000
_cell.angle_alpha   90.00
_cell.angle_beta   90.00
_cell.angle_gamma   90.00
#
_symmetry.space_group_name_H-M   'P 1'
#
loop_
_entity.id
_entity.type
_entity.pdbx_description
1 polymer ?
#
loop_
_entity_poly.entity_id
_entity_poly.type
_entity_poly.pdbx_seq_one_letter_code
_entity_poly.pdbx_strand_id
1 'polypeptide(L)'
;MELYLVNERPAPDVLSQPEVQLHHWRILRRGNGTLHIAAQLDSGSLRITSLLQAIDLPRAIVKTESGRSYQLCNPPEEDQLLRSLMLLNAVRGLVQVSEDVSDAIWAAITTGAWPYEGSSLLPSVQ
;
A
#
# COMPACT_ATOMS: atom_id res chain seq x y z
N MET A 1 -24.93 9.30 2.29
CA MET A 1 -24.23 9.95 1.93
C MET A 1 -23.32 9.47 0.99
N GLU A 2 -22.83 10.07 0.26
CA GLU A 2 -22.07 9.66 -0.64
C GLU A 2 -20.76 10.05 -0.54
N LEU A 3 -20.30 10.40 0.58
CA LEU A 3 -18.98 10.81 0.73
C LEU A 3 -18.04 9.80 0.29
N TYR A 4 -18.35 8.51 0.50
CA TYR A 4 -17.38 7.57 0.09
C TYR A 4 -17.34 7.39 -1.36
N LEU A 5 -18.39 7.68 -2.05
CA LEU A 5 -18.43 7.45 -3.47
C LEU A 5 -17.43 8.28 -4.17
N VAL A 6 -17.17 9.45 -3.64
CA VAL A 6 -16.19 10.32 -4.22
C VAL A 6 -14.82 9.70 -4.12
N ASN A 7 -14.61 8.84 -3.12
CA ASN A 7 -13.32 8.25 -2.91
C ASN A 7 -13.03 7.07 -3.81
N GLU A 8 -13.96 6.71 -4.65
CA GLU A 8 -13.77 5.58 -5.54
C GLU A 8 -13.39 5.97 -6.95
N ARG A 9 -12.87 7.15 -7.12
CA ARG A 9 -12.44 7.60 -8.43
C ARG A 9 -11.22 6.81 -8.89
N PRO A 10 -11.08 6.57 -10.20
CA PRO A 10 -9.90 5.90 -10.71
C PRO A 10 -8.64 6.69 -10.43
N ALA A 11 -7.53 6.03 -10.32
CA ALA A 11 -6.26 6.71 -10.14
C ALA A 11 -5.90 7.47 -11.40
N PRO A 12 -5.23 8.62 -11.28
CA PRO A 12 -4.73 9.32 -12.46
C PRO A 12 -3.74 8.49 -13.24
N ASP A 13 -3.47 8.91 -14.47
CA ASP A 13 -2.49 8.26 -15.30
C ASP A 13 -1.12 8.27 -14.59
N VAL A 14 -0.38 7.18 -14.70
CA VAL A 14 0.94 7.08 -14.08
C VAL A 14 1.87 8.16 -14.62
N LEU A 15 1.76 8.52 -15.91
CA LEU A 15 2.61 9.56 -16.46
C LEU A 15 2.35 10.93 -15.84
N SER A 16 1.12 11.18 -15.38
CA SER A 16 0.80 12.44 -14.73
C SER A 16 0.99 12.38 -13.22
N GLN A 17 1.09 11.17 -12.64
CA GLN A 17 1.30 11.02 -11.21
C GLN A 17 2.21 9.82 -10.98
N PRO A 18 3.50 9.93 -11.32
CA PRO A 18 4.41 8.78 -11.18
C PRO A 18 4.80 8.48 -9.74
N GLU A 19 4.70 9.46 -8.85
CA GLU A 19 5.04 9.27 -7.44
C GLU A 19 3.93 9.82 -6.56
N VAL A 20 3.65 9.15 -5.47
CA VAL A 20 2.63 9.57 -4.52
C VAL A 20 3.20 9.44 -3.12
N GLN A 21 3.01 10.47 -2.29
CA GLN A 21 3.41 10.41 -0.89
C GLN A 21 2.23 9.94 -0.08
N LEU A 22 2.44 8.94 0.77
CA LEU A 22 1.37 8.37 1.58
C LEU A 22 1.63 8.63 3.05
N HIS A 23 0.66 9.25 3.70
CA HIS A 23 0.70 9.51 5.15
C HIS A 23 -0.21 8.54 5.90
N HIS A 24 -1.16 7.90 5.21
CA HIS A 24 -2.09 6.97 5.82
C HIS A 24 -2.14 5.71 4.96
N TRP A 25 -1.59 4.62 5.44
CA TRP A 25 -1.48 3.40 4.64
C TRP A 25 -1.41 2.14 5.51
N ARG A 26 -1.83 1.04 4.89
CA ARG A 26 -1.62 -0.31 5.42
C ARG A 26 -1.25 -1.18 4.22
N ILE A 27 -0.49 -2.25 4.43
CA ILE A 27 -0.14 -3.18 3.36
C ILE A 27 -0.82 -4.50 3.65
N LEU A 28 -1.56 -5.00 2.65
CA LEU A 28 -2.38 -6.19 2.80
C LEU A 28 -1.90 -7.27 1.85
N ARG A 29 -1.93 -8.52 2.29
CA ARG A 29 -1.59 -9.66 1.47
C ARG A 29 -2.86 -10.38 1.06
N ARG A 30 -2.97 -10.71 -0.23
CA ARG A 30 -4.08 -11.51 -0.73
C ARG A 30 -3.77 -12.98 -0.58
N GLY A 31 -4.78 -13.83 -0.70
CA GLY A 31 -4.60 -15.27 -0.59
C GLY A 31 -3.62 -15.85 -1.59
N ASN A 32 -3.43 -15.18 -2.75
CA ASN A 32 -2.46 -15.63 -3.75
C ASN A 32 -1.03 -15.17 -3.45
N GLY A 33 -0.82 -14.47 -2.36
CA GLY A 33 0.52 -14.03 -1.94
C GLY A 33 0.92 -12.64 -2.39
N THR A 34 0.12 -11.97 -3.24
CA THR A 34 0.49 -10.62 -3.70
C THR A 34 0.20 -9.60 -2.61
N LEU A 35 1.02 -8.53 -2.58
CA LEU A 35 0.88 -7.46 -1.61
C LEU A 35 0.34 -6.21 -2.29
N HIS A 36 -0.50 -5.47 -1.59
CA HIS A 36 -1.12 -4.26 -2.10
C HIS A 36 -1.19 -3.22 -0.99
N ILE A 37 -1.08 -1.94 -1.34
CA ILE A 37 -1.23 -0.88 -0.36
C ILE A 37 -2.68 -0.42 -0.35
N ALA A 38 -3.27 -0.34 0.85
CA ALA A 38 -4.55 0.30 1.06
C ALA A 38 -4.23 1.65 1.71
N ALA A 39 -4.71 2.74 1.14
CA ALA A 39 -4.30 4.07 1.59
C ALA A 39 -5.43 5.07 1.52
N GLN A 40 -5.29 6.14 2.29
CA GLN A 40 -6.08 7.34 2.11
C GLN A 40 -5.11 8.42 1.62
N LEU A 41 -5.41 9.00 0.49
CA LEU A 41 -4.59 10.04 -0.10
C LEU A 41 -4.86 11.38 0.58
N ASP A 42 -3.97 12.36 0.35
CA ASP A 42 -4.15 13.68 0.93
C ASP A 42 -5.46 14.32 0.50
N SER A 43 -5.99 13.93 -0.65
CA SER A 43 -7.30 14.41 -1.10
C SER A 43 -8.46 13.83 -0.32
N GLY A 44 -8.22 12.82 0.51
CA GLY A 44 -9.26 12.09 1.23
C GLY A 44 -9.73 10.85 0.51
N SER A 45 -9.31 10.66 -0.74
CA SER A 45 -9.73 9.48 -1.50
C SER A 45 -9.06 8.22 -0.98
N LEU A 46 -9.79 7.12 -1.00
CA LEU A 46 -9.24 5.82 -0.66
C LEU A 46 -8.70 5.16 -1.91
N ARG A 47 -7.59 4.46 -1.78
CA ARG A 47 -6.94 3.81 -2.93
C ARG A 47 -6.44 2.43 -2.56
N ILE A 48 -6.61 1.48 -3.49
CA ILE A 48 -5.94 0.19 -3.42
C ILE A 48 -5.01 0.14 -4.62
N THR A 49 -3.75 -0.18 -4.40
CA THR A 49 -2.76 -0.20 -5.48
C THR A 49 -2.80 -1.51 -6.23
N SER A 50 -2.19 -1.52 -7.41
CA SER A 50 -1.85 -2.76 -8.07
C SER A 50 -0.82 -3.48 -7.19
N LEU A 51 -0.43 -4.68 -7.55
CA LEU A 51 0.46 -5.47 -6.70
C LEU A 51 1.81 -4.78 -6.56
N LEU A 52 2.43 -4.96 -5.40
CA LEU A 52 3.74 -4.40 -5.13
C LEU A 52 4.80 -5.24 -5.80
N GLN A 53 5.76 -4.61 -6.46
CA GLN A 53 6.82 -5.31 -7.16
C GLN A 53 8.17 -5.18 -6.49
N ALA A 54 8.44 -4.06 -5.85
CA ALA A 54 9.76 -3.83 -5.27
C ALA A 54 9.66 -2.79 -4.17
N ILE A 55 10.62 -2.81 -3.27
CA ILE A 55 10.70 -1.82 -2.21
C ILE A 55 12.15 -1.39 -2.03
N ASP A 56 12.33 -0.08 -1.85
CA ASP A 56 13.61 0.50 -1.51
C ASP A 56 13.53 0.75 0.00
N LEU A 57 14.10 -0.15 0.78
CA LEU A 57 13.96 -0.08 2.24
C LEU A 57 14.52 1.23 2.82
N PRO A 58 15.73 1.66 2.46
CA PRO A 58 16.26 2.88 3.07
C PRO A 58 15.42 4.11 2.81
N ARG A 59 14.74 4.16 1.67
CA ARG A 59 13.94 5.32 1.30
C ARG A 59 12.45 5.14 1.57
N ALA A 60 12.04 3.93 1.97
CA ALA A 60 10.64 3.59 2.18
C ALA A 60 9.78 3.91 0.95
N ILE A 61 10.31 3.58 -0.23
CA ILE A 61 9.60 3.77 -1.49
C ILE A 61 9.21 2.41 -2.04
N VAL A 62 7.93 2.26 -2.39
CA VAL A 62 7.40 1.01 -2.91
C VAL A 62 6.96 1.21 -4.35
N LYS A 63 7.38 0.32 -5.24
CA LYS A 63 7.00 0.38 -6.64
C LYS A 63 5.96 -0.67 -6.93
N THR A 64 4.91 -0.30 -7.66
CA THR A 64 3.83 -1.22 -7.99
C THR A 64 3.91 -1.65 -9.46
N GLU A 65 3.12 -2.66 -9.79
CA GLU A 65 3.08 -3.21 -11.14
C GLU A 65 2.72 -2.15 -12.17
N SER A 66 1.90 -1.18 -11.81
CA SER A 66 1.51 -0.13 -12.74
C SER A 66 2.67 0.82 -13.08
N GLY A 67 3.78 0.72 -12.35
CA GLY A 67 4.93 1.61 -12.56
C GLY A 67 4.94 2.82 -11.63
N ARG A 68 3.89 2.99 -10.81
CA ARG A 68 3.83 4.11 -9.87
C ARG A 68 4.62 3.78 -8.62
N SER A 69 5.27 4.80 -8.05
CA SER A 69 6.00 4.65 -6.79
C SER A 69 5.27 5.34 -5.66
N TYR A 70 5.30 4.75 -4.49
CA TYR A 70 4.65 5.29 -3.31
C TYR A 70 5.68 5.47 -2.21
N GLN A 71 5.78 6.70 -1.68
CA GLN A 71 6.67 7.01 -0.58
C GLN A 71 5.89 6.84 0.71
N LEU A 72 6.33 5.95 1.59
CA LEU A 72 5.67 5.75 2.89
C LEU A 72 6.23 6.78 3.86
N CYS A 73 5.50 7.86 4.09
CA CYS A 73 6.00 9.01 4.83
C CYS A 73 5.84 8.88 6.34
N ASN A 74 4.92 8.01 6.78
CA ASN A 74 4.63 7.82 8.21
C ASN A 74 4.62 6.32 8.52
N PRO A 75 4.69 5.94 9.78
CA PRO A 75 4.43 4.54 10.14
C PRO A 75 3.04 4.10 9.70
N PRO A 76 2.76 2.80 9.70
CA PRO A 76 1.44 2.32 9.29
C PRO A 76 0.34 2.98 10.10
N GLU A 77 -0.80 3.20 9.46
CA GLU A 77 -1.93 3.86 10.11
C GLU A 77 -2.43 3.08 11.31
N GLU A 78 -2.60 3.75 12.44
CA GLU A 78 -3.08 3.09 13.65
C GLU A 78 -4.49 3.51 14.04
N ASP A 79 -5.05 4.55 13.44
CA ASP A 79 -6.40 4.97 13.78
C ASP A 79 -7.40 3.90 13.38
N GLN A 80 -8.17 3.39 14.35
CA GLN A 80 -9.03 2.25 14.09
C GLN A 80 -10.10 2.53 13.06
N LEU A 81 -10.68 3.69 13.08
CA LEU A 81 -11.74 4.00 12.12
C LEU A 81 -11.17 4.08 10.70
N LEU A 82 -10.05 4.76 10.53
CA LEU A 82 -9.45 4.90 9.22
C LEU A 82 -8.97 3.54 8.70
N ARG A 83 -8.38 2.72 9.56
CA ARG A 83 -7.98 1.36 9.18
C ARG A 83 -9.17 0.56 8.70
N SER A 84 -10.31 0.69 9.39
CA SER A 84 -11.52 -0.04 9.00
C SER A 84 -12.03 0.42 7.64
N LEU A 85 -11.99 1.72 7.38
CA LEU A 85 -12.42 2.24 6.09
C LEU A 85 -11.48 1.77 4.97
N MET A 86 -10.17 1.79 5.22
CA MET A 86 -9.19 1.34 4.25
C MET A 86 -9.35 -0.14 3.95
N LEU A 87 -9.59 -0.96 4.98
CA LEU A 87 -9.77 -2.38 4.81
C LEU A 87 -11.07 -2.67 4.04
N LEU A 88 -12.14 -1.96 4.36
CA LEU A 88 -13.39 -2.15 3.67
C LEU A 88 -13.24 -1.83 2.18
N ASN A 89 -12.54 -0.75 1.87
CA ASN A 89 -12.28 -0.40 0.49
C ASN A 89 -11.43 -1.48 -0.21
N ALA A 90 -10.46 -2.04 0.51
CA ALA A 90 -9.60 -3.08 -0.04
C ALA A 90 -10.40 -4.35 -0.35
N VAL A 91 -11.29 -4.74 0.55
CA VAL A 91 -12.09 -5.94 0.35
C VAL A 91 -13.01 -5.80 -0.85
N ARG A 92 -13.45 -4.58 -1.13
CA ARG A 92 -14.28 -4.33 -2.32
C ARG A 92 -13.46 -4.40 -3.61
N GLY A 93 -12.20 -4.03 -3.56
CA GLY A 93 -11.35 -3.99 -4.74
C GLY A 93 -10.48 -5.22 -4.94
N LEU A 94 -10.25 -5.99 -3.90
CA LEU A 94 -9.39 -7.16 -3.96
C LEU A 94 -10.15 -8.40 -3.52
N VAL A 95 -9.83 -9.52 -4.14
CA VAL A 95 -10.43 -10.78 -3.75
C VAL A 95 -9.52 -11.44 -2.72
N GLN A 96 -10.11 -11.97 -1.64
CA GLN A 96 -9.36 -12.79 -0.67
C GLN A 96 -8.19 -12.08 0.00
N VAL A 97 -8.46 -10.96 0.64
CA VAL A 97 -7.47 -10.34 1.52
C VAL A 97 -7.26 -11.30 2.69
N SER A 98 -6.04 -11.76 2.89
CA SER A 98 -5.77 -12.77 3.90
C SER A 98 -5.11 -12.22 5.14
N GLU A 99 -4.29 -11.19 5.02
CA GLU A 99 -3.52 -10.74 6.17
C GLU A 99 -3.01 -9.33 6.00
N ASP A 100 -2.83 -8.61 7.11
CA ASP A 100 -2.25 -7.28 7.13
C ASP A 100 -0.79 -7.45 7.54
N VAL A 101 0.14 -7.08 6.67
CA VAL A 101 1.57 -7.26 6.92
C VAL A 101 2.27 -5.92 7.15
N SER A 102 1.52 -4.87 7.44
CA SER A 102 2.07 -3.51 7.55
C SER A 102 3.17 -3.41 8.58
N ASP A 103 2.98 -3.98 9.76
CA ASP A 103 3.97 -3.82 10.83
C ASP A 103 5.25 -4.55 10.50
N ALA A 104 5.17 -5.71 9.86
CA ALA A 104 6.36 -6.45 9.44
C ALA A 104 7.14 -5.69 8.38
N ILE A 105 6.44 -5.09 7.43
CA ILE A 105 7.08 -4.30 6.37
C ILE A 105 7.74 -3.06 6.99
N TRP A 106 7.03 -2.39 7.91
CA TRP A 106 7.60 -1.19 8.53
C TRP A 106 8.82 -1.53 9.37
N ALA A 107 8.81 -2.69 10.05
CA ALA A 107 9.96 -3.14 10.79
C ALA A 107 11.15 -3.38 9.86
N ALA A 108 10.91 -3.93 8.69
CA ALA A 108 11.96 -4.12 7.70
C ALA A 108 12.53 -2.79 7.23
N ILE A 109 11.67 -1.80 7.00
CA ILE A 109 12.09 -0.47 6.59
C ILE A 109 12.97 0.17 7.66
N THR A 110 12.56 0.09 8.92
CA THR A 110 13.28 0.76 9.99
C THR A 110 14.57 0.04 10.39
N THR A 111 14.63 -1.28 10.20
CA THR A 111 15.83 -2.04 10.55
C THR A 111 16.73 -2.32 9.36
N GLY A 112 16.21 -2.17 8.14
CA GLY A 112 16.96 -2.47 6.93
C GLY A 112 17.04 -3.94 6.61
N ALA A 113 16.34 -4.81 7.36
CA ALA A 113 16.40 -6.24 7.17
C ALA A 113 15.06 -6.80 6.71
N TRP A 114 15.02 -7.39 5.51
CA TRP A 114 13.79 -7.94 4.94
C TRP A 114 13.41 -9.25 5.65
N PRO A 115 12.22 -9.33 6.24
CA PRO A 115 11.84 -10.50 7.04
C PRO A 115 11.46 -11.74 6.23
N TYR A 116 11.31 -11.60 4.93
CA TYR A 116 10.89 -12.72 4.10
C TYR A 116 12.08 -13.25 3.30
N GLU A 117 13.13 -13.55 4.00
CA GLU A 117 14.35 -14.01 3.37
C GLU A 117 14.08 -15.18 2.48
N GLY A 118 14.63 -15.20 1.28
CA GLY A 118 14.39 -16.26 0.32
C GLY A 118 13.05 -16.17 -0.39
N SER A 119 12.24 -15.18 -0.04
CA SER A 119 10.94 -15.02 -0.64
C SER A 119 11.02 -14.13 -1.87
N SER A 120 10.17 -14.39 -2.85
CA SER A 120 10.08 -13.53 -4.01
C SER A 120 8.90 -12.60 -3.92
N LEU A 121 8.29 -12.47 -2.76
CA LEU A 121 7.11 -11.64 -2.63
C LEU A 121 7.38 -10.20 -3.01
N LEU A 122 8.54 -9.69 -2.68
CA LEU A 122 8.82 -8.30 -2.94
C LEU A 122 10.31 -8.11 -3.17
N PRO A 123 10.76 -8.17 -4.41
CA PRO A 123 12.20 -8.01 -4.68
C PRO A 123 12.68 -6.60 -4.34
N SER A 124 13.92 -6.50 -3.94
CA SER A 124 14.51 -5.22 -3.62
C SER A 124 14.73 -4.38 -4.85
N VAL A 125 14.69 -3.07 -4.68
CA VAL A 125 15.03 -2.12 -5.72
C VAL A 125 16.51 -1.79 -5.58
N GLN A 126 17.21 -1.78 -6.66
CA GLN A 126 18.64 -1.47 -6.65
C GLN A 126 18.91 -0.01 -6.93
#